data_3423337f0792830ded2d1045741e497e
#
_entry.id   3423337f0792830ded2d1045741e497e
#
_cell.length_a   1.000
_cell.length_b   1.000
_cell.length_c   1.000
_cell.angle_alpha   90.00
_cell.angle_beta   90.00
_cell.angle_gamma   90.00
#
_symmetry.space_group_name_H-M   'P 1'
#
loop_
_entity.id
_entity.type
_entity.pdbx_description
1 polymer ?
#
loop_
_entity_poly.entity_id
_entity_poly.type
_entity_poly.pdbx_seq_one_letter_code
_entity_poly.pdbx_strand_id
1 'polypeptide(L)'
;MEEIRESSNFIHDFVAEDIAPGGRFAGKTVHTRFPPEPNGYLHIGHCKALCIDFGTAEKFGGLCNLRMDDTNPAKEDTEFVDAIQEDIRWLGFDWGDRFFYGSDYFEKTYELAVGLIKKGLAYVCELTPEEFSAYRGDTTHPAVSPYRDRPIEESLDLFARMRAGEFPEGKYTLRAKIDLASGNFNMRDPVLYRIRYIEHHRQGTKWCIFPMYDLAHPIQDALEGITHSLCSLEYEDHRPLYNWVIENCDVPSKPRQIEFARLGINYTVMSKRKLRRLVEEGRVSGWDDPRMPTLCGLRRRGYTPHSIRDFTDRIGVSKVTSTVDYSLLESCLRDDLNANAKRVMAVLRPVKLTITNYPEGQTELFDVENNPVAENAGTRPVSFSRTLWVEQDDFMEEPVKKYNRLYPGNEVRLKGAYIVRCTGCVKDADGRVTEILCEYDPETRGGNTPDGRKVRGTIHWVDANNCANAEVRLYDMLFSDPEPDAPGKDFIDCLNPNSLETLTGCKVEKSLEDCTATDRFQFLRLGYFAPDNKDSAPGHLVFNRAVALKDSFKKD
;
A
#
# COMPACT_ATOMS: atom_id res chain seq x y z
N MET A 1 31.92 3.79 12.37
CA MET A 1 30.82 2.82 12.38
C MET A 1 29.80 3.40 13.35
N GLU A 2 28.79 4.09 12.84
CA GLU A 2 27.64 4.47 13.66
C GLU A 2 26.87 3.19 13.96
N GLU A 3 26.73 2.87 15.24
CA GLU A 3 25.79 1.87 15.69
C GLU A 3 24.39 2.25 15.20
N ILE A 4 23.86 1.50 14.26
CA ILE A 4 22.45 1.57 13.89
C ILE A 4 21.69 1.27 15.17
N ARG A 5 21.11 2.27 15.81
CA ARG A 5 20.17 2.08 16.91
C ARG A 5 19.01 1.23 16.35
N GLU A 6 18.93 -0.02 16.76
CA GLU A 6 17.73 -0.82 16.55
C GLU A 6 16.53 0.01 17.04
N SER A 7 15.58 0.28 16.17
CA SER A 7 14.35 0.97 16.57
C SER A 7 13.68 0.13 17.64
N SER A 8 13.46 0.68 18.82
CA SER A 8 12.79 -0.03 19.90
C SER A 8 11.34 -0.33 19.49
N ASN A 9 11.07 -1.60 19.16
CA ASN A 9 9.75 -2.09 18.87
C ASN A 9 9.21 -2.77 20.13
N PHE A 10 8.34 -2.11 20.86
CA PHE A 10 7.79 -2.60 22.13
C PHE A 10 7.07 -3.96 21.99
N ILE A 11 6.53 -4.30 20.80
CA ILE A 11 5.93 -5.61 20.54
C ILE A 11 7.03 -6.68 20.58
N HIS A 12 8.17 -6.42 19.96
CA HIS A 12 9.31 -7.35 20.01
C HIS A 12 9.84 -7.54 21.44
N ASP A 13 9.83 -6.49 22.26
CA ASP A 13 10.22 -6.58 23.67
C ASP A 13 9.26 -7.51 24.43
N PHE A 14 7.95 -7.33 24.26
CA PHE A 14 6.94 -8.22 24.87
C PHE A 14 7.05 -9.66 24.37
N VAL A 15 7.27 -9.87 23.09
CA VAL A 15 7.47 -11.21 22.52
C VAL A 15 8.71 -11.86 23.12
N ALA A 16 9.83 -11.13 23.21
CA ALA A 16 11.08 -11.64 23.78
C ALA A 16 10.92 -12.03 25.26
N GLU A 17 10.20 -11.20 26.05
CA GLU A 17 9.88 -11.52 27.45
C GLU A 17 9.00 -12.77 27.55
N ASP A 18 7.98 -12.89 26.72
CA ASP A 18 7.01 -13.99 26.75
C ASP A 18 7.62 -15.35 26.39
N ILE A 19 8.62 -15.39 25.48
CA ILE A 19 9.28 -16.64 25.08
C ILE A 19 10.52 -16.99 25.94
N ALA A 20 10.99 -16.06 26.75
CA ALA A 20 12.12 -16.28 27.64
C ALA A 20 11.82 -17.38 28.68
N PRO A 21 12.84 -18.02 29.29
CA PRO A 21 12.63 -19.00 30.34
C PRO A 21 11.77 -18.45 31.50
N GLY A 22 10.65 -19.10 31.78
CA GLY A 22 9.66 -18.62 32.75
C GLY A 22 8.61 -17.65 32.22
N GLY A 23 8.74 -17.22 30.98
CA GLY A 23 7.73 -16.39 30.31
C GLY A 23 6.46 -17.18 29.94
N ARG A 24 5.42 -16.45 29.55
CA ARG A 24 4.08 -16.99 29.22
C ARG A 24 4.12 -18.07 28.13
N PHE A 25 5.01 -17.92 27.17
CA PHE A 25 5.17 -18.80 26.02
C PHE A 25 6.56 -19.46 25.96
N ALA A 26 7.21 -19.63 27.11
CA ALA A 26 8.52 -20.28 27.19
C ALA A 26 8.54 -21.63 26.43
N GLY A 27 9.48 -21.77 25.49
CA GLY A 27 9.65 -22.99 24.67
C GLY A 27 8.60 -23.17 23.57
N LYS A 28 7.70 -22.21 23.34
CA LYS A 28 6.77 -22.22 22.22
C LYS A 28 7.32 -21.40 21.04
N THR A 29 6.98 -21.82 19.84
CA THR A 29 7.22 -21.05 18.62
C THR A 29 6.31 -19.82 18.62
N VAL A 30 6.86 -18.66 18.30
CA VAL A 30 6.07 -17.43 18.10
C VAL A 30 5.11 -17.65 16.94
N HIS A 31 3.83 -17.38 17.16
CA HIS A 31 2.80 -17.58 16.15
C HIS A 31 1.87 -16.37 16.15
N THR A 32 1.90 -15.64 15.04
CA THR A 32 1.06 -14.48 14.77
C THR A 32 0.04 -14.79 13.66
N ARG A 33 -0.80 -13.83 13.34
CA ARG A 33 -1.74 -13.95 12.21
C ARG A 33 -2.11 -12.58 11.66
N PHE A 34 -2.33 -12.51 10.35
CA PHE A 34 -2.95 -11.36 9.68
C PHE A 34 -4.38 -11.75 9.28
N PRO A 35 -5.43 -11.11 9.86
CA PRO A 35 -6.82 -11.49 9.64
C PRO A 35 -7.60 -10.45 8.84
N PRO A 36 -7.36 -10.25 7.53
CA PRO A 36 -8.09 -9.27 6.76
C PRO A 36 -9.54 -9.68 6.51
N GLU A 37 -10.47 -8.71 6.54
CA GLU A 37 -11.82 -8.92 6.01
C GLU A 37 -11.77 -8.91 4.47
N PRO A 38 -12.31 -9.95 3.78
CA PRO A 38 -12.29 -10.03 2.31
C PRO A 38 -13.40 -9.15 1.67
N ASN A 39 -13.43 -7.86 2.00
CA ASN A 39 -14.44 -6.89 1.60
C ASN A 39 -13.87 -5.66 0.86
N GLY A 40 -12.62 -5.74 0.40
CA GLY A 40 -11.93 -4.70 -0.36
C GLY A 40 -10.44 -5.00 -0.56
N TYR A 41 -9.81 -4.22 -1.42
CA TYR A 41 -8.37 -4.30 -1.67
C TYR A 41 -7.56 -3.80 -0.47
N LEU A 42 -6.37 -4.36 -0.28
CA LEU A 42 -5.41 -3.87 0.70
C LEU A 42 -4.88 -2.48 0.28
N HIS A 43 -4.58 -1.66 1.26
CA HIS A 43 -3.99 -0.34 1.07
C HIS A 43 -2.78 -0.14 1.99
N ILE A 44 -2.06 0.97 1.82
CA ILE A 44 -0.83 1.27 2.57
C ILE A 44 -1.01 1.16 4.10
N GLY A 45 -2.21 1.45 4.63
CA GLY A 45 -2.51 1.26 6.05
C GLY A 45 -2.42 -0.19 6.52
N HIS A 46 -2.79 -1.15 5.66
CA HIS A 46 -2.67 -2.58 5.95
C HIS A 46 -1.20 -3.05 5.91
N CYS A 47 -0.33 -2.39 5.14
CA CYS A 47 1.08 -2.75 5.07
C CYS A 47 1.76 -2.67 6.43
N LYS A 48 1.41 -1.67 7.25
CA LYS A 48 1.94 -1.57 8.61
C LYS A 48 1.58 -2.81 9.45
N ALA A 49 0.32 -3.24 9.41
CA ALA A 49 -0.13 -4.45 10.11
C ALA A 49 0.56 -5.71 9.55
N LEU A 50 0.63 -5.86 8.22
CA LEU A 50 1.34 -6.97 7.57
C LEU A 50 2.82 -7.05 8.00
N CYS A 51 3.54 -5.93 7.98
CA CYS A 51 4.94 -5.88 8.40
C CYS A 51 5.10 -6.17 9.91
N ILE A 52 4.12 -5.80 10.73
CA ILE A 52 4.13 -6.13 12.17
C ILE A 52 3.84 -7.61 12.37
N ASP A 53 2.79 -8.16 11.77
CA ASP A 53 2.38 -9.56 11.98
C ASP A 53 3.40 -10.54 11.39
N PHE A 54 3.71 -10.44 10.11
CA PHE A 54 4.69 -11.29 9.44
C PHE A 54 6.12 -10.99 9.88
N GLY A 55 6.49 -9.72 9.99
CA GLY A 55 7.85 -9.33 10.40
C GLY A 55 8.19 -9.74 11.84
N THR A 56 7.22 -9.75 12.76
CA THR A 56 7.42 -10.29 14.11
C THR A 56 7.66 -11.81 14.05
N ALA A 57 6.88 -12.54 13.26
CA ALA A 57 7.10 -13.97 13.07
C ALA A 57 8.48 -14.23 12.44
N GLU A 58 8.86 -13.54 11.37
CA GLU A 58 10.18 -13.65 10.72
C GLU A 58 11.31 -13.41 11.71
N LYS A 59 11.25 -12.33 12.50
CA LYS A 59 12.28 -11.93 13.48
C LYS A 59 12.54 -13.01 14.52
N PHE A 60 11.52 -13.69 14.99
CA PHE A 60 11.63 -14.73 16.04
C PHE A 60 11.66 -16.16 15.49
N GLY A 61 11.83 -16.33 14.16
CA GLY A 61 11.83 -17.67 13.53
C GLY A 61 10.51 -18.41 13.74
N GLY A 62 9.42 -17.67 13.81
CA GLY A 62 8.08 -18.15 14.08
C GLY A 62 7.22 -18.34 12.84
N LEU A 63 5.91 -18.37 13.04
CA LEU A 63 4.90 -18.61 12.02
C LEU A 63 3.91 -17.43 11.98
N CYS A 64 3.37 -17.14 10.79
CA CYS A 64 2.25 -16.22 10.63
C CYS A 64 1.15 -16.87 9.78
N ASN A 65 -0.08 -16.85 10.27
CA ASN A 65 -1.24 -17.34 9.52
C ASN A 65 -1.86 -16.21 8.70
N LEU A 66 -2.39 -16.55 7.54
CA LEU A 66 -3.36 -15.72 6.82
C LEU A 66 -4.75 -16.26 7.08
N ARG A 67 -5.58 -15.51 7.81
CA ARG A 67 -6.96 -15.89 8.08
C ARG A 67 -7.92 -14.85 7.52
N MET A 68 -8.69 -15.22 6.50
CA MET A 68 -9.78 -14.37 6.03
C MET A 68 -10.85 -14.26 7.11
N ASP A 69 -11.06 -13.05 7.64
CA ASP A 69 -12.14 -12.79 8.58
C ASP A 69 -13.45 -12.62 7.82
N ASP A 70 -14.06 -13.76 7.50
CA ASP A 70 -15.33 -13.89 6.81
C ASP A 70 -16.49 -14.21 7.77
N THR A 71 -16.40 -13.75 9.01
CA THR A 71 -17.45 -13.96 10.02
C THR A 71 -18.70 -13.13 9.77
N ASN A 72 -18.60 -12.02 9.03
CA ASN A 72 -19.73 -11.16 8.67
C ASN A 72 -20.12 -11.34 7.19
N PRO A 73 -21.19 -12.08 6.88
CA PRO A 73 -21.50 -12.51 5.50
C PRO A 73 -21.91 -11.37 4.55
N ALA A 74 -22.09 -10.14 5.03
CA ALA A 74 -22.78 -9.10 4.29
C ALA A 74 -21.98 -8.43 3.15
N LYS A 75 -20.67 -8.72 2.94
CA LYS A 75 -19.81 -7.90 2.08
C LYS A 75 -18.63 -8.63 1.43
N GLU A 76 -18.65 -9.93 1.32
CA GLU A 76 -17.47 -10.72 0.97
C GLU A 76 -17.51 -11.16 -0.49
N ASP A 77 -16.37 -11.05 -1.20
CA ASP A 77 -16.21 -11.46 -2.58
C ASP A 77 -14.89 -12.22 -2.76
N THR A 78 -14.91 -13.26 -3.59
CA THR A 78 -13.73 -14.06 -3.93
C THR A 78 -12.66 -13.25 -4.64
N GLU A 79 -13.03 -12.21 -5.38
CA GLU A 79 -12.08 -11.26 -6.00
C GLU A 79 -11.14 -10.64 -4.96
N PHE A 80 -11.68 -10.25 -3.80
CA PHE A 80 -10.86 -9.64 -2.75
C PHE A 80 -9.95 -10.66 -2.07
N VAL A 81 -10.38 -11.90 -1.92
CA VAL A 81 -9.55 -12.99 -1.36
C VAL A 81 -8.30 -13.20 -2.22
N ASP A 82 -8.45 -13.27 -3.54
CA ASP A 82 -7.35 -13.47 -4.47
C ASP A 82 -6.42 -12.24 -4.49
N ALA A 83 -6.98 -11.05 -4.55
CA ALA A 83 -6.21 -9.79 -4.52
C ALA A 83 -5.38 -9.63 -3.24
N ILE A 84 -5.95 -9.97 -2.08
CA ILE A 84 -5.26 -9.94 -0.78
C ILE A 84 -4.06 -10.89 -0.79
N GLN A 85 -4.25 -12.13 -1.26
CA GLN A 85 -3.17 -13.10 -1.34
C GLN A 85 -2.05 -12.64 -2.30
N GLU A 86 -2.42 -12.08 -3.46
CA GLU A 86 -1.45 -11.55 -4.43
C GLU A 86 -0.63 -10.41 -3.83
N ASP A 87 -1.28 -9.47 -3.15
CA ASP A 87 -0.62 -8.31 -2.54
C ASP A 87 0.34 -8.71 -1.41
N ILE A 88 -0.03 -9.69 -0.58
CA ILE A 88 0.83 -10.19 0.50
C ILE A 88 2.07 -10.89 -0.08
N ARG A 89 1.90 -11.74 -1.10
CA ARG A 89 3.02 -12.39 -1.80
C ARG A 89 3.91 -11.37 -2.49
N TRP A 90 3.32 -10.37 -3.11
CA TRP A 90 4.09 -9.29 -3.73
C TRP A 90 4.96 -8.55 -2.72
N LEU A 91 4.49 -8.33 -1.50
CA LEU A 91 5.30 -7.74 -0.42
C LEU A 91 6.43 -8.65 0.07
N GLY A 92 6.48 -9.91 -0.38
CA GLY A 92 7.50 -10.89 -0.02
C GLY A 92 7.16 -11.71 1.22
N PHE A 93 5.89 -11.69 1.67
CA PHE A 93 5.44 -12.52 2.78
C PHE A 93 4.80 -13.82 2.29
N ASP A 94 4.96 -14.88 3.09
CA ASP A 94 4.41 -16.19 2.81
C ASP A 94 3.84 -16.81 4.09
N TRP A 95 2.65 -17.35 3.96
CA TRP A 95 1.97 -18.08 5.04
C TRP A 95 2.08 -19.61 4.88
N GLY A 96 2.69 -20.10 3.80
CA GLY A 96 2.78 -21.54 3.49
C GLY A 96 1.40 -22.16 3.31
N ASP A 97 1.13 -23.24 4.06
CA ASP A 97 -0.16 -23.94 4.11
C ASP A 97 -1.14 -23.40 5.18
N ARG A 98 -0.75 -22.33 5.90
CA ARG A 98 -1.52 -21.75 7.00
C ARG A 98 -2.50 -20.68 6.51
N PHE A 99 -3.40 -21.08 5.62
CA PHE A 99 -4.48 -20.27 5.07
C PHE A 99 -5.82 -20.75 5.63
N PHE A 100 -6.53 -19.86 6.33
CA PHE A 100 -7.75 -20.19 7.05
C PHE A 100 -8.87 -19.21 6.73
N TYR A 101 -10.10 -19.63 7.02
CA TYR A 101 -11.27 -18.75 7.02
C TYR A 101 -11.93 -18.77 8.39
N GLY A 102 -12.40 -17.61 8.84
CA GLY A 102 -13.16 -17.51 10.09
C GLY A 102 -14.41 -18.39 10.11
N SER A 103 -15.07 -18.51 8.96
CA SER A 103 -16.27 -19.35 8.78
C SER A 103 -16.03 -20.86 8.97
N ASP A 104 -14.78 -21.33 8.86
CA ASP A 104 -14.45 -22.76 9.12
C ASP A 104 -14.65 -23.13 10.59
N TYR A 105 -14.64 -22.13 11.49
CA TYR A 105 -14.78 -22.31 12.94
C TYR A 105 -16.20 -22.11 13.47
N PHE A 106 -17.20 -21.87 12.61
CA PHE A 106 -18.57 -21.59 13.06
C PHE A 106 -19.16 -22.68 13.96
N GLU A 107 -18.98 -23.96 13.60
CA GLU A 107 -19.47 -25.07 14.42
C GLU A 107 -18.80 -25.09 15.80
N LYS A 108 -17.46 -24.95 15.82
CA LYS A 108 -16.70 -24.97 17.08
C LYS A 108 -17.02 -23.76 17.95
N THR A 109 -17.19 -22.58 17.36
CA THR A 109 -17.60 -21.37 18.07
C THR A 109 -19.00 -21.53 18.67
N TYR A 110 -19.94 -22.17 17.96
CA TYR A 110 -21.27 -22.50 18.47
C TYR A 110 -21.19 -23.46 19.68
N GLU A 111 -20.41 -24.54 19.58
CA GLU A 111 -20.21 -25.49 20.67
C GLU A 111 -19.66 -24.79 21.94
N LEU A 112 -18.68 -23.90 21.77
CA LEU A 112 -18.09 -23.14 22.88
C LEU A 112 -19.09 -22.14 23.48
N ALA A 113 -19.93 -21.51 22.66
CA ALA A 113 -21.01 -20.64 23.14
C ALA A 113 -22.06 -21.44 23.96
N VAL A 114 -22.42 -22.65 23.53
CA VAL A 114 -23.26 -23.58 24.33
C VAL A 114 -22.57 -23.90 25.66
N GLY A 115 -21.25 -24.08 25.65
CA GLY A 115 -20.45 -24.24 26.87
C GLY A 115 -20.57 -23.07 27.83
N LEU A 116 -20.53 -21.84 27.33
CA LEU A 116 -20.72 -20.62 28.15
C LEU A 116 -22.13 -20.59 28.80
N ILE A 117 -23.17 -20.94 28.03
CA ILE A 117 -24.54 -21.03 28.58
C ILE A 117 -24.61 -22.06 29.72
N LYS A 118 -24.04 -23.27 29.51
CA LYS A 118 -24.00 -24.33 30.53
C LYS A 118 -23.28 -23.94 31.81
N LYS A 119 -22.26 -23.07 31.69
CA LYS A 119 -21.53 -22.49 32.82
C LYS A 119 -22.28 -21.34 33.51
N GLY A 120 -23.44 -20.91 32.96
CA GLY A 120 -24.19 -19.74 33.44
C GLY A 120 -23.52 -18.41 33.12
N LEU A 121 -22.61 -18.40 32.14
CA LEU A 121 -21.84 -17.24 31.72
C LEU A 121 -22.39 -16.57 30.43
N ALA A 122 -23.49 -17.09 29.90
CA ALA A 122 -24.21 -16.49 28.77
C ALA A 122 -25.72 -16.78 28.92
N TYR A 123 -26.53 -15.89 28.34
CA TYR A 123 -27.99 -16.01 28.35
C TYR A 123 -28.60 -15.48 27.04
N VAL A 124 -29.78 -15.99 26.70
CA VAL A 124 -30.54 -15.46 25.53
C VAL A 124 -31.40 -14.29 26.00
N CYS A 125 -31.24 -13.17 25.30
CA CYS A 125 -31.90 -11.89 25.57
C CYS A 125 -32.90 -11.54 24.46
N GLU A 126 -34.08 -11.02 24.82
CA GLU A 126 -35.13 -10.61 23.86
C GLU A 126 -35.14 -9.11 23.60
N LEU A 127 -34.33 -8.32 24.32
CA LEU A 127 -34.29 -6.88 24.16
C LEU A 127 -33.77 -6.51 22.76
N THR A 128 -34.49 -5.62 22.09
CA THR A 128 -33.98 -4.96 20.89
C THR A 128 -32.76 -4.10 21.21
N PRO A 129 -31.96 -3.68 20.20
CA PRO A 129 -30.84 -2.78 20.43
C PRO A 129 -31.24 -1.48 21.14
N GLU A 130 -32.40 -0.93 20.80
CA GLU A 130 -32.95 0.30 21.40
C GLU A 130 -33.34 0.10 22.85
N GLU A 131 -34.09 -0.97 23.14
CA GLU A 131 -34.47 -1.35 24.50
C GLU A 131 -33.22 -1.64 25.33
N PHE A 132 -32.27 -2.42 24.79
CA PHE A 132 -31.04 -2.70 25.51
C PHE A 132 -30.22 -1.43 25.78
N SER A 133 -30.20 -0.48 24.85
CA SER A 133 -29.56 0.81 25.06
C SER A 133 -30.16 1.55 26.27
N ALA A 134 -31.48 1.49 26.43
CA ALA A 134 -32.16 2.06 27.60
C ALA A 134 -31.84 1.29 28.90
N TYR A 135 -31.71 -0.06 28.82
CA TYR A 135 -31.33 -0.91 29.94
C TYR A 135 -29.83 -0.94 30.24
N ARG A 136 -28.99 -0.41 29.31
CA ARG A 136 -27.53 -0.41 29.47
C ARG A 136 -27.05 0.46 30.62
N GLY A 137 -27.87 1.44 31.01
CA GLY A 137 -27.53 2.39 32.05
C GLY A 137 -26.32 3.27 31.71
N ASP A 138 -25.84 3.97 32.72
CA ASP A 138 -24.62 4.75 32.69
C ASP A 138 -23.60 4.18 33.70
N THR A 139 -22.47 4.87 33.89
CA THR A 139 -21.41 4.44 34.82
C THR A 139 -21.85 4.47 36.29
N THR A 140 -22.92 5.18 36.62
CA THR A 140 -23.44 5.36 37.96
C THR A 140 -24.71 4.57 38.21
N HIS A 141 -25.46 4.23 37.18
CA HIS A 141 -26.74 3.53 37.22
C HIS A 141 -26.72 2.32 36.29
N PRO A 142 -26.11 1.20 36.69
CA PRO A 142 -26.12 -0.02 35.89
C PRO A 142 -27.55 -0.56 35.79
N ALA A 143 -27.98 -0.86 34.56
CA ALA A 143 -29.26 -1.46 34.28
C ALA A 143 -29.15 -2.99 34.13
N VAL A 144 -30.15 -3.71 34.60
CA VAL A 144 -30.20 -5.17 34.52
C VAL A 144 -31.25 -5.60 33.52
N SER A 145 -30.88 -6.39 32.51
CA SER A 145 -31.86 -7.01 31.60
C SER A 145 -32.79 -7.95 32.36
N PRO A 146 -34.11 -7.90 32.12
CA PRO A 146 -35.05 -8.84 32.75
C PRO A 146 -34.78 -10.31 32.37
N TYR A 147 -33.99 -10.55 31.31
CA TYR A 147 -33.66 -11.89 30.83
C TYR A 147 -32.31 -12.41 31.33
N ARG A 148 -31.58 -11.62 32.12
CA ARG A 148 -30.22 -11.94 32.56
C ARG A 148 -30.15 -13.21 33.41
N ASP A 149 -31.21 -13.45 34.21
CA ASP A 149 -31.32 -14.60 35.08
C ASP A 149 -32.23 -15.71 34.55
N ARG A 150 -32.43 -15.73 33.19
CA ARG A 150 -33.15 -16.79 32.51
C ARG A 150 -32.51 -18.15 32.85
N PRO A 151 -33.32 -19.21 33.14
CA PRO A 151 -32.81 -20.55 33.38
C PRO A 151 -31.86 -21.05 32.27
N ILE A 152 -30.84 -21.79 32.65
CA ILE A 152 -29.83 -22.32 31.69
C ILE A 152 -30.51 -23.17 30.61
N GLU A 153 -31.42 -24.04 31.01
CA GLU A 153 -32.15 -24.94 30.10
C GLU A 153 -32.99 -24.16 29.08
N GLU A 154 -33.63 -23.08 29.50
CA GLU A 154 -34.40 -22.21 28.60
C GLU A 154 -33.49 -21.49 27.62
N SER A 155 -32.35 -20.95 28.10
CA SER A 155 -31.35 -20.33 27.21
C SER A 155 -30.75 -21.32 26.20
N LEU A 156 -30.51 -22.57 26.60
CA LEU A 156 -30.04 -23.62 25.70
C LEU A 156 -31.08 -23.96 24.64
N ASP A 157 -32.36 -24.12 25.02
CA ASP A 157 -33.47 -24.39 24.09
C ASP A 157 -33.60 -23.24 23.07
N LEU A 158 -33.69 -22.01 23.56
CA LEU A 158 -33.82 -20.83 22.69
C LEU A 158 -32.62 -20.67 21.74
N PHE A 159 -31.40 -20.90 22.23
CA PHE A 159 -30.19 -20.77 21.37
C PHE A 159 -30.16 -21.87 20.29
N ALA A 160 -30.58 -23.11 20.61
CA ALA A 160 -30.72 -24.17 19.62
C ALA A 160 -31.79 -23.82 18.55
N ARG A 161 -32.91 -23.25 18.97
CA ARG A 161 -33.99 -22.81 18.07
C ARG A 161 -33.61 -21.57 17.25
N MET A 162 -32.78 -20.66 17.81
CA MET A 162 -32.16 -19.59 17.02
C MET A 162 -31.34 -20.16 15.87
N ARG A 163 -30.52 -21.19 16.13
CA ARG A 163 -29.75 -21.89 15.08
C ARG A 163 -30.63 -22.61 14.07
N ALA A 164 -31.76 -23.16 14.52
CA ALA A 164 -32.73 -23.84 13.66
C ALA A 164 -33.52 -22.87 12.76
N GLY A 165 -33.37 -21.55 12.92
CA GLY A 165 -34.05 -20.55 12.11
C GLY A 165 -35.53 -20.33 12.46
N GLU A 166 -35.92 -20.64 13.69
CA GLU A 166 -37.34 -20.49 14.13
C GLU A 166 -37.76 -19.05 14.42
N PHE A 167 -36.79 -18.11 14.51
CA PHE A 167 -37.06 -16.75 14.94
C PHE A 167 -36.60 -15.71 13.91
N PRO A 168 -37.34 -14.58 13.75
CA PRO A 168 -36.94 -13.51 12.86
C PRO A 168 -35.67 -12.79 13.37
N GLU A 169 -35.01 -12.06 12.46
CA GLU A 169 -33.91 -11.16 12.81
C GLU A 169 -34.32 -10.17 13.92
N GLY A 170 -33.41 -9.91 14.84
CA GLY A 170 -33.62 -8.98 15.94
C GLY A 170 -34.46 -9.50 17.10
N LYS A 171 -35.09 -10.69 17.00
CA LYS A 171 -35.91 -11.24 18.08
C LYS A 171 -35.09 -11.66 19.30
N TYR A 172 -33.97 -12.35 19.07
CA TYR A 172 -33.09 -12.85 20.11
C TYR A 172 -31.62 -12.56 19.82
N THR A 173 -30.85 -12.36 20.88
CA THR A 173 -29.40 -12.34 20.88
C THR A 173 -28.86 -13.21 22.00
N LEU A 174 -27.69 -13.85 21.79
CA LEU A 174 -26.94 -14.42 22.89
C LEU A 174 -26.03 -13.34 23.48
N ARG A 175 -26.07 -13.16 24.82
CA ARG A 175 -25.22 -12.20 25.53
C ARG A 175 -24.35 -12.90 26.55
N ALA A 176 -23.12 -12.39 26.72
CA ALA A 176 -22.29 -12.77 27.87
C ALA A 176 -22.91 -12.22 29.17
N LYS A 177 -22.71 -12.93 30.28
CA LYS A 177 -23.08 -12.53 31.64
C LYS A 177 -21.82 -12.13 32.38
N ILE A 178 -21.48 -10.84 32.35
CA ILE A 178 -20.22 -10.34 32.92
C ILE A 178 -20.47 -9.32 34.03
N ASP A 179 -20.32 -8.04 33.79
CA ASP A 179 -20.45 -6.97 34.78
C ASP A 179 -21.13 -5.74 34.19
N LEU A 180 -22.38 -5.52 34.57
CA LEU A 180 -23.19 -4.39 34.11
C LEU A 180 -22.72 -3.04 34.68
N ALA A 181 -21.90 -3.05 35.74
CA ALA A 181 -21.35 -1.87 36.39
C ALA A 181 -19.96 -1.50 35.86
N SER A 182 -19.40 -2.28 34.94
CA SER A 182 -18.06 -2.02 34.37
C SER A 182 -17.96 -0.63 33.77
N GLY A 183 -16.84 0.05 33.99
CA GLY A 183 -16.50 1.29 33.27
C GLY A 183 -16.30 1.08 31.76
N ASN A 184 -15.96 -0.14 31.36
CA ASN A 184 -15.82 -0.54 29.96
C ASN A 184 -17.15 -1.10 29.42
N PHE A 185 -17.74 -0.40 28.45
CA PHE A 185 -19.02 -0.81 27.86
C PHE A 185 -18.96 -2.18 27.15
N ASN A 186 -17.79 -2.60 26.67
CA ASN A 186 -17.61 -3.92 26.04
C ASN A 186 -17.75 -5.06 27.08
N MET A 187 -17.67 -4.78 28.36
CA MET A 187 -17.82 -5.74 29.44
C MET A 187 -19.24 -5.78 30.03
N ARG A 188 -20.16 -4.93 29.56
CA ARG A 188 -21.54 -4.85 30.06
C ARG A 188 -22.46 -5.77 29.27
N ASP A 189 -22.40 -7.05 29.55
CA ASP A 189 -23.18 -8.11 28.92
C ASP A 189 -23.22 -7.96 27.36
N PRO A 190 -22.06 -8.01 26.69
CA PRO A 190 -21.98 -7.81 25.25
C PRO A 190 -22.70 -8.92 24.47
N VAL A 191 -23.15 -8.59 23.26
CA VAL A 191 -23.72 -9.57 22.33
C VAL A 191 -22.63 -10.51 21.85
N LEU A 192 -22.87 -11.81 21.91
CA LEU A 192 -21.99 -12.87 21.41
C LEU A 192 -22.48 -13.45 20.06
N TYR A 193 -23.81 -13.57 19.90
CA TYR A 193 -24.48 -14.05 18.68
C TYR A 193 -25.70 -13.22 18.33
N ARG A 194 -25.94 -13.07 17.02
CA ARG A 194 -27.14 -12.44 16.47
C ARG A 194 -27.77 -13.29 15.36
N ILE A 195 -29.06 -13.16 15.13
CA ILE A 195 -29.79 -13.78 14.03
C ILE A 195 -29.67 -12.90 12.80
N ARG A 196 -29.26 -13.48 11.67
CA ARG A 196 -29.19 -12.83 10.36
C ARG A 196 -29.53 -13.82 9.25
N TYR A 197 -30.49 -13.50 8.38
CA TYR A 197 -30.84 -14.31 7.23
C TYR A 197 -30.16 -13.76 5.98
N ILE A 198 -28.89 -14.13 5.82
CA ILE A 198 -28.07 -13.72 4.68
C ILE A 198 -27.24 -14.92 4.22
N GLU A 199 -27.09 -15.06 2.92
CA GLU A 199 -26.25 -16.10 2.34
C GLU A 199 -24.78 -15.76 2.56
N HIS A 200 -24.03 -16.73 3.08
CA HIS A 200 -22.60 -16.62 3.30
C HIS A 200 -21.84 -17.18 2.08
N HIS A 201 -20.83 -16.46 1.59
CA HIS A 201 -20.11 -16.82 0.35
C HIS A 201 -19.51 -18.23 0.33
N ARG A 202 -19.19 -18.83 1.51
CA ARG A 202 -18.65 -20.19 1.65
C ARG A 202 -19.63 -21.17 2.30
N GLN A 203 -20.39 -20.72 3.28
CA GLN A 203 -21.29 -21.58 4.06
C GLN A 203 -22.72 -21.62 3.49
N GLY A 204 -23.02 -20.80 2.48
CA GLY A 204 -24.35 -20.69 1.91
C GLY A 204 -25.39 -20.31 2.96
N THR A 205 -26.52 -21.01 2.99
CA THR A 205 -27.61 -20.78 3.93
C THR A 205 -27.59 -21.69 5.17
N LYS A 206 -26.48 -22.40 5.41
CA LYS A 206 -26.34 -23.34 6.53
C LYS A 206 -26.49 -22.66 7.90
N TRP A 207 -26.14 -21.39 7.98
CA TRP A 207 -26.17 -20.62 9.22
C TRP A 207 -27.14 -19.42 9.09
N CYS A 208 -27.92 -19.20 10.15
CA CYS A 208 -28.78 -18.02 10.31
C CYS A 208 -28.47 -17.28 11.63
N ILE A 209 -27.48 -17.75 12.38
CA ILE A 209 -26.90 -17.05 13.52
C ILE A 209 -25.40 -16.90 13.30
N PHE A 210 -24.87 -15.72 13.63
CA PHE A 210 -23.47 -15.40 13.41
C PHE A 210 -22.83 -14.87 14.69
N PRO A 211 -21.61 -15.32 15.00
CA PRO A 211 -20.89 -14.83 16.16
C PRO A 211 -20.46 -13.37 15.92
N MET A 212 -20.41 -12.62 17.00
CA MET A 212 -19.78 -11.29 16.97
C MET A 212 -18.25 -11.43 16.98
N TYR A 213 -17.57 -10.42 16.48
CA TYR A 213 -16.11 -10.36 16.42
C TYR A 213 -15.45 -10.75 17.76
N ASP A 214 -15.93 -10.17 18.85
CA ASP A 214 -15.35 -10.35 20.19
C ASP A 214 -15.46 -11.78 20.75
N LEU A 215 -16.34 -12.60 20.18
CA LEU A 215 -16.41 -14.04 20.50
C LEU A 215 -15.60 -14.86 19.49
N ALA A 216 -15.76 -14.60 18.20
CA ALA A 216 -15.17 -15.40 17.13
C ALA A 216 -13.64 -15.30 17.12
N HIS A 217 -13.12 -14.09 17.18
CA HIS A 217 -11.71 -13.81 16.99
C HIS A 217 -10.78 -14.44 18.04
N PRO A 218 -11.04 -14.28 19.36
CA PRO A 218 -10.25 -14.96 20.39
C PRO A 218 -10.33 -16.48 20.29
N ILE A 219 -11.49 -17.05 19.96
CA ILE A 219 -11.66 -18.51 19.78
C ILE A 219 -10.82 -18.99 18.59
N GLN A 220 -10.87 -18.31 17.46
CA GLN A 220 -10.08 -18.63 16.27
C GLN A 220 -8.57 -18.56 16.55
N ASP A 221 -8.12 -17.50 17.21
CA ASP A 221 -6.72 -17.36 17.64
C ASP A 221 -6.28 -18.53 18.50
N ALA A 222 -7.12 -18.92 19.47
CA ALA A 222 -6.83 -20.02 20.38
C ALA A 222 -6.81 -21.39 19.68
N LEU A 223 -7.71 -21.62 18.72
CA LEU A 223 -7.79 -22.87 17.94
C LEU A 223 -6.61 -23.02 16.97
N GLU A 224 -6.13 -21.91 16.40
CA GLU A 224 -4.96 -21.89 15.51
C GLU A 224 -3.63 -21.91 16.28
N GLY A 225 -3.64 -21.86 17.60
CA GLY A 225 -2.42 -21.86 18.41
C GLY A 225 -1.63 -20.58 18.35
N ILE A 226 -2.28 -19.46 18.03
CA ILE A 226 -1.65 -18.13 18.05
C ILE A 226 -1.10 -17.82 19.43
N THR A 227 0.11 -17.33 19.50
CA THR A 227 0.72 -16.87 20.75
C THR A 227 0.47 -15.37 20.97
N HIS A 228 0.73 -14.57 19.94
CA HIS A 228 0.59 -13.13 20.01
C HIS A 228 -0.42 -12.66 18.96
N SER A 229 -1.55 -12.15 19.45
CA SER A 229 -2.65 -11.58 18.68
C SER A 229 -2.40 -10.08 18.52
N LEU A 230 -1.75 -9.67 17.43
CA LEU A 230 -1.41 -8.28 17.20
C LEU A 230 -2.57 -7.59 16.46
N CYS A 231 -2.99 -6.41 16.94
CA CYS A 231 -4.13 -5.71 16.37
C CYS A 231 -4.01 -4.18 16.52
N SER A 232 -4.91 -3.43 15.87
CA SER A 232 -4.90 -1.98 15.97
C SER A 232 -5.44 -1.49 17.32
N LEU A 233 -5.00 -0.30 17.73
CA LEU A 233 -5.29 0.33 19.02
C LEU A 233 -6.79 0.50 19.33
N GLU A 234 -7.64 0.51 18.30
CA GLU A 234 -9.10 0.53 18.48
C GLU A 234 -9.67 -0.66 19.26
N TYR A 235 -8.92 -1.77 19.33
CA TYR A 235 -9.30 -2.96 20.08
C TYR A 235 -8.76 -2.99 21.52
N GLU A 236 -8.12 -1.92 21.99
CA GLU A 236 -7.60 -1.87 23.37
C GLU A 236 -8.72 -2.04 24.41
N ASP A 237 -9.85 -1.35 24.19
CA ASP A 237 -11.03 -1.48 25.05
C ASP A 237 -11.76 -2.83 24.89
N HIS A 238 -11.50 -3.56 23.82
CA HIS A 238 -12.02 -4.92 23.59
C HIS A 238 -11.15 -6.01 24.23
N ARG A 239 -9.89 -5.75 24.53
CA ARG A 239 -8.96 -6.73 25.12
C ARG A 239 -9.47 -7.39 26.42
N PRO A 240 -10.14 -6.69 27.36
CA PRO A 240 -10.74 -7.36 28.53
C PRO A 240 -11.76 -8.42 28.14
N LEU A 241 -12.58 -8.17 27.12
CA LEU A 241 -13.54 -9.16 26.60
C LEU A 241 -12.84 -10.32 25.89
N TYR A 242 -11.81 -10.03 25.08
CA TYR A 242 -10.96 -11.05 24.47
C TYR A 242 -10.39 -12.01 25.53
N ASN A 243 -9.81 -11.47 26.59
CA ASN A 243 -9.28 -12.27 27.70
C ASN A 243 -10.37 -13.06 28.40
N TRP A 244 -11.54 -12.46 28.66
CA TRP A 244 -12.68 -13.13 29.29
C TRP A 244 -13.13 -14.34 28.46
N VAL A 245 -13.19 -14.24 27.12
CA VAL A 245 -13.58 -15.33 26.24
C VAL A 245 -12.58 -16.48 26.32
N ILE A 246 -11.28 -16.24 26.20
CA ILE A 246 -10.27 -17.30 26.24
C ILE A 246 -10.09 -17.93 27.63
N GLU A 247 -10.47 -17.22 28.70
CA GLU A 247 -10.45 -17.75 30.07
C GLU A 247 -11.65 -18.63 30.36
N ASN A 248 -12.81 -18.33 29.78
CA ASN A 248 -14.07 -19.01 30.10
C ASN A 248 -14.50 -20.04 29.03
N CYS A 249 -14.00 -19.99 27.83
CA CYS A 249 -14.17 -21.03 26.83
C CYS A 249 -13.12 -22.14 26.99
N ASP A 250 -13.52 -23.39 26.67
CA ASP A 250 -12.62 -24.55 26.73
C ASP A 250 -11.77 -24.62 25.45
N VAL A 251 -10.81 -23.70 25.33
CA VAL A 251 -9.93 -23.56 24.17
C VAL A 251 -8.53 -24.11 24.45
N PRO A 252 -7.80 -24.61 23.42
CA PRO A 252 -6.53 -25.29 23.58
C PRO A 252 -5.34 -24.39 23.92
N SER A 253 -5.45 -23.10 23.67
CA SER A 253 -4.37 -22.13 23.93
C SER A 253 -4.91 -20.81 24.48
N LYS A 254 -4.03 -19.99 25.03
CA LYS A 254 -4.38 -18.68 25.60
C LYS A 254 -3.51 -17.59 24.98
N PRO A 255 -3.86 -17.08 23.79
CA PRO A 255 -3.15 -16.02 23.12
C PRO A 255 -3.01 -14.74 23.97
N ARG A 256 -2.02 -13.90 23.65
CA ARG A 256 -1.87 -12.57 24.24
C ARG A 256 -2.19 -11.50 23.17
N GLN A 257 -3.22 -10.71 23.41
CA GLN A 257 -3.53 -9.57 22.55
C GLN A 257 -2.61 -8.37 22.86
N ILE A 258 -2.05 -7.75 21.82
CA ILE A 258 -1.20 -6.56 21.90
C ILE A 258 -1.62 -5.59 20.81
N GLU A 259 -1.86 -4.34 21.18
CA GLU A 259 -2.34 -3.29 20.29
C GLU A 259 -1.23 -2.33 19.87
N PHE A 260 -1.34 -1.84 18.61
CA PHE A 260 -0.46 -0.81 18.05
C PHE A 260 -1.27 0.25 17.32
N ALA A 261 -0.71 1.47 17.22
CA ALA A 261 -1.36 2.58 16.54
C ALA A 261 -1.43 2.35 15.02
N ARG A 262 -2.58 2.67 14.43
CA ARG A 262 -2.78 2.66 12.98
C ARG A 262 -1.85 3.63 12.27
N LEU A 263 -1.60 3.40 10.99
CA LEU A 263 -0.96 4.35 10.10
C LEU A 263 -1.95 5.47 9.76
N GLY A 264 -1.61 6.71 10.12
CA GLY A 264 -2.15 7.92 9.53
C GLY A 264 -1.17 8.46 8.50
N ILE A 265 -1.62 8.86 7.34
CA ILE A 265 -0.82 9.51 6.30
C ILE A 265 -1.62 10.68 5.71
N ASN A 266 -0.95 11.83 5.53
CA ASN A 266 -1.59 13.00 4.95
C ASN A 266 -1.83 12.85 3.44
N TYR A 267 -2.58 13.76 2.83
CA TYR A 267 -2.95 13.77 1.39
C TYR A 267 -3.58 12.45 0.90
N THR A 268 -4.16 11.67 1.81
CA THR A 268 -4.64 10.31 1.50
C THR A 268 -5.93 10.01 2.25
N VAL A 269 -6.83 9.29 1.60
CA VAL A 269 -8.02 8.70 2.20
C VAL A 269 -7.85 7.19 2.23
N MET A 270 -8.03 6.56 3.40
CA MET A 270 -7.90 5.11 3.57
C MET A 270 -9.21 4.40 3.92
N SER A 271 -10.31 5.13 4.09
CA SER A 271 -11.63 4.55 4.33
C SER A 271 -12.11 3.76 3.11
N LYS A 272 -12.37 2.46 3.25
CA LYS A 272 -12.88 1.59 2.17
C LYS A 272 -14.13 2.18 1.48
N ARG A 273 -15.06 2.76 2.26
CA ARG A 273 -16.27 3.40 1.71
C ARG A 273 -15.93 4.58 0.81
N LYS A 274 -14.94 5.40 1.19
CA LYS A 274 -14.52 6.56 0.42
C LYS A 274 -13.73 6.14 -0.82
N LEU A 275 -12.84 5.15 -0.70
CA LEU A 275 -12.11 4.59 -1.85
C LEU A 275 -13.07 3.97 -2.88
N ARG A 276 -14.08 3.24 -2.43
CA ARG A 276 -15.14 2.70 -3.30
C ARG A 276 -15.88 3.82 -4.04
N ARG A 277 -16.23 4.91 -3.36
CA ARG A 277 -16.88 6.07 -3.97
C ARG A 277 -16.03 6.70 -5.08
N LEU A 278 -14.69 6.77 -4.93
CA LEU A 278 -13.80 7.24 -6.00
C LEU A 278 -13.91 6.39 -7.27
N VAL A 279 -13.98 5.07 -7.10
CA VAL A 279 -14.11 4.12 -8.21
C VAL A 279 -15.49 4.19 -8.85
N GLU A 280 -16.56 4.15 -8.04
CA GLU A 280 -17.95 4.17 -8.52
C GLU A 280 -18.33 5.49 -9.21
N GLU A 281 -17.81 6.62 -8.75
CA GLU A 281 -18.01 7.93 -9.38
C GLU A 281 -17.05 8.21 -10.57
N GLY A 282 -16.18 7.25 -10.93
CA GLY A 282 -15.24 7.38 -12.03
C GLY A 282 -14.17 8.47 -11.83
N ARG A 283 -13.83 8.80 -10.58
CA ARG A 283 -12.77 9.77 -10.24
C ARG A 283 -11.38 9.19 -10.48
N VAL A 284 -11.28 7.89 -10.44
CA VAL A 284 -10.10 7.07 -10.73
C VAL A 284 -10.48 5.96 -11.69
N SER A 285 -9.50 5.36 -12.38
CA SER A 285 -9.73 4.32 -13.39
C SER A 285 -10.13 2.96 -12.81
N GLY A 286 -9.97 2.77 -11.51
CA GLY A 286 -10.30 1.52 -10.80
C GLY A 286 -9.53 1.42 -9.49
N TRP A 287 -9.63 0.27 -8.84
CA TRP A 287 -8.93 0.00 -7.58
C TRP A 287 -7.41 0.00 -7.70
N ASP A 288 -6.90 -0.31 -8.88
CA ASP A 288 -5.48 -0.32 -9.23
C ASP A 288 -5.00 0.98 -9.91
N ASP A 289 -5.79 2.04 -9.86
CA ASP A 289 -5.33 3.35 -10.34
C ASP A 289 -4.05 3.76 -9.59
N PRO A 290 -2.97 4.14 -10.32
CA PRO A 290 -1.69 4.53 -9.70
C PRO A 290 -1.73 5.69 -8.69
N ARG A 291 -2.84 6.41 -8.59
CA ARG A 291 -3.07 7.47 -7.60
C ARG A 291 -3.74 6.96 -6.33
N MET A 292 -4.26 5.74 -6.36
CA MET A 292 -4.91 5.12 -5.19
C MET A 292 -3.88 4.63 -4.17
N PRO A 293 -4.19 4.67 -2.86
CA PRO A 293 -3.30 4.15 -1.83
C PRO A 293 -3.37 2.63 -1.70
N THR A 294 -4.08 1.95 -2.58
CA THR A 294 -4.18 0.48 -2.63
C THR A 294 -2.83 -0.13 -3.01
N LEU A 295 -2.52 -1.33 -2.53
CA LEU A 295 -1.26 -2.01 -2.87
C LEU A 295 -1.15 -2.30 -4.36
N CYS A 296 -2.23 -2.73 -4.99
CA CYS A 296 -2.28 -2.94 -6.44
C CYS A 296 -2.06 -1.62 -7.21
N GLY A 297 -2.58 -0.48 -6.72
CA GLY A 297 -2.35 0.84 -7.30
C GLY A 297 -0.90 1.30 -7.15
N LEU A 298 -0.34 1.16 -5.95
CA LEU A 298 1.07 1.49 -5.69
C LEU A 298 2.01 0.62 -6.53
N ARG A 299 1.76 -0.68 -6.63
CA ARG A 299 2.51 -1.62 -7.48
C ARG A 299 2.46 -1.21 -8.94
N ARG A 300 1.28 -0.87 -9.48
CA ARG A 300 1.10 -0.39 -10.85
C ARG A 300 1.81 0.94 -11.09
N ARG A 301 1.84 1.84 -10.10
CA ARG A 301 2.60 3.09 -10.17
C ARG A 301 4.10 2.86 -10.25
N GLY A 302 4.61 1.75 -9.72
CA GLY A 302 6.03 1.39 -9.75
C GLY A 302 6.70 1.30 -8.40
N TYR A 303 5.94 1.34 -7.30
CA TYR A 303 6.47 1.03 -5.97
C TYR A 303 7.01 -0.39 -5.92
N THR A 304 8.01 -0.59 -5.08
CA THR A 304 8.65 -1.88 -4.85
C THR A 304 8.28 -2.44 -3.47
N PRO A 305 8.30 -3.75 -3.28
CA PRO A 305 8.12 -4.34 -1.94
C PRO A 305 9.11 -3.77 -0.93
N HIS A 306 10.38 -3.59 -1.34
CA HIS A 306 11.43 -3.06 -0.48
C HIS A 306 11.08 -1.63 0.01
N SER A 307 10.68 -0.73 -0.89
CA SER A 307 10.32 0.65 -0.53
C SER A 307 9.13 0.73 0.44
N ILE A 308 8.15 -0.17 0.31
CA ILE A 308 7.00 -0.23 1.22
C ILE A 308 7.41 -0.76 2.60
N ARG A 309 8.24 -1.80 2.65
CA ARG A 309 8.76 -2.35 3.91
C ARG A 309 9.67 -1.33 4.61
N ASP A 310 10.58 -0.68 3.91
CA ASP A 310 11.44 0.40 4.44
C ASP A 310 10.60 1.56 5.01
N PHE A 311 9.53 1.95 4.32
CA PHE A 311 8.60 2.97 4.81
C PHE A 311 7.97 2.57 6.15
N THR A 312 7.50 1.32 6.29
CA THR A 312 6.92 0.84 7.55
C THR A 312 7.94 0.73 8.67
N ASP A 313 9.17 0.34 8.35
CA ASP A 313 10.28 0.27 9.31
C ASP A 313 10.69 1.65 9.82
N ARG A 314 10.77 2.66 8.94
CA ARG A 314 11.08 4.05 9.30
C ARG A 314 10.00 4.70 10.17
N ILE A 315 8.72 4.34 9.97
CA ILE A 315 7.62 4.81 10.83
C ILE A 315 7.73 4.18 12.23
N GLY A 316 8.13 2.92 12.29
CA GLY A 316 8.22 2.15 13.52
C GLY A 316 6.86 1.77 14.11
N VAL A 317 6.91 1.19 15.31
CA VAL A 317 5.73 0.68 16.05
C VAL A 317 5.52 1.50 17.31
N SER A 318 4.33 2.08 17.46
CA SER A 318 3.97 2.96 18.58
C SER A 318 2.54 2.67 19.02
N LYS A 319 2.23 3.04 20.27
CA LYS A 319 0.85 3.15 20.78
C LYS A 319 0.25 4.55 20.62
N VAL A 320 1.01 5.50 20.09
CA VAL A 320 0.53 6.88 19.85
C VAL A 320 0.16 7.03 18.39
N THR A 321 -1.09 7.40 18.13
CA THR A 321 -1.56 7.73 16.79
C THR A 321 -0.86 9.00 16.29
N SER A 322 -0.25 8.92 15.12
CA SER A 322 0.41 10.03 14.45
C SER A 322 0.11 10.02 12.96
N THR A 323 0.15 11.19 12.33
CA THR A 323 0.04 11.32 10.88
C THR A 323 1.44 11.47 10.30
N VAL A 324 1.78 10.61 9.37
CA VAL A 324 3.06 10.59 8.64
C VAL A 324 2.91 11.43 7.38
N ASP A 325 3.96 12.16 7.03
CA ASP A 325 4.00 12.91 5.78
C ASP A 325 4.15 11.96 4.58
N TYR A 326 3.32 12.16 3.54
CA TYR A 326 3.36 11.34 2.32
C TYR A 326 4.74 11.36 1.63
N SER A 327 5.49 12.45 1.79
CA SER A 327 6.84 12.59 1.25
C SER A 327 7.82 11.53 1.78
N LEU A 328 7.59 10.96 2.99
CA LEU A 328 8.39 9.86 3.50
C LEU A 328 8.21 8.59 2.66
N LEU A 329 6.98 8.27 2.26
CA LEU A 329 6.70 7.13 1.38
C LEU A 329 7.41 7.28 0.02
N GLU A 330 7.36 8.50 -0.56
CA GLU A 330 8.09 8.80 -1.79
C GLU A 330 9.61 8.77 -1.60
N SER A 331 10.12 9.20 -0.43
CA SER A 331 11.56 9.17 -0.13
C SER A 331 12.08 7.74 -0.08
N CYS A 332 11.37 6.83 0.58
CA CYS A 332 11.72 5.40 0.60
C CYS A 332 11.79 4.81 -0.82
N LEU A 333 10.84 5.19 -1.68
CA LEU A 333 10.85 4.75 -3.08
C LEU A 333 12.03 5.34 -3.85
N ARG A 334 12.35 6.64 -3.66
CA ARG A 334 13.52 7.28 -4.31
C ARG A 334 14.82 6.63 -3.88
N ASP A 335 14.97 6.32 -2.60
CA ASP A 335 16.19 5.68 -2.06
C ASP A 335 16.39 4.30 -2.70
N ASP A 336 15.35 3.48 -2.75
CA ASP A 336 15.39 2.16 -3.37
C ASP A 336 15.69 2.25 -4.88
N LEU A 337 14.96 3.10 -5.61
CA LEU A 337 15.13 3.23 -7.05
C LEU A 337 16.46 3.91 -7.43
N ASN A 338 17.00 4.79 -6.59
CA ASN A 338 18.33 5.35 -6.82
C ASN A 338 19.42 4.27 -6.78
N ALA A 339 19.29 3.31 -5.87
CA ALA A 339 20.22 2.19 -5.77
C ALA A 339 20.05 1.17 -6.90
N ASN A 340 18.81 0.86 -7.30
CA ASN A 340 18.51 -0.33 -8.07
C ASN A 340 18.03 -0.06 -9.52
N ALA A 341 17.46 1.13 -9.81
CA ALA A 341 16.89 1.41 -11.12
C ALA A 341 17.95 1.66 -12.19
N LYS A 342 17.75 1.08 -13.37
CA LYS A 342 18.56 1.34 -14.55
C LYS A 342 18.33 2.75 -15.05
N ARG A 343 19.40 3.50 -15.28
CA ARG A 343 19.33 4.89 -15.80
C ARG A 343 19.32 4.90 -17.31
N VAL A 344 18.27 5.47 -17.89
CA VAL A 344 18.07 5.51 -19.34
C VAL A 344 17.73 6.92 -19.79
N MET A 345 17.94 7.20 -21.06
CA MET A 345 17.55 8.46 -21.69
C MET A 345 16.16 8.31 -22.30
N ALA A 346 15.29 9.25 -21.95
CA ALA A 346 13.94 9.38 -22.51
C ALA A 346 13.63 10.86 -22.67
N VAL A 347 12.93 11.22 -23.72
CA VAL A 347 12.51 12.59 -24.05
C VAL A 347 10.99 12.62 -24.05
N LEU A 348 10.41 13.36 -23.12
CA LEU A 348 8.96 13.39 -22.90
C LEU A 348 8.26 14.41 -23.81
N ARG A 349 8.89 15.56 -24.04
CA ARG A 349 8.40 16.60 -24.95
C ARG A 349 9.44 16.84 -26.04
N PRO A 350 9.47 15.96 -27.07
CA PRO A 350 10.56 15.91 -28.01
C PRO A 350 10.54 17.10 -28.98
N VAL A 351 11.71 17.71 -29.15
CA VAL A 351 12.05 18.57 -30.26
C VAL A 351 13.26 17.99 -30.99
N LYS A 352 13.27 18.10 -32.30
CA LYS A 352 14.36 17.60 -33.16
C LYS A 352 15.62 18.46 -32.98
N LEU A 353 16.77 17.81 -32.85
CA LEU A 353 18.09 18.44 -32.90
C LEU A 353 18.90 17.84 -34.03
N THR A 354 19.37 18.69 -34.95
CA THR A 354 20.21 18.27 -36.09
C THR A 354 21.62 18.80 -35.90
N ILE A 355 22.60 17.89 -35.97
CA ILE A 355 24.03 18.21 -35.93
C ILE A 355 24.51 18.42 -37.36
N THR A 356 24.63 19.68 -37.79
CA THR A 356 24.81 20.05 -39.19
C THR A 356 26.13 19.58 -39.80
N ASN A 357 27.20 19.51 -38.99
CA ASN A 357 28.51 19.05 -39.40
C ASN A 357 28.80 17.56 -39.09
N TYR A 358 27.81 16.79 -38.63
CA TYR A 358 27.96 15.33 -38.45
C TYR A 358 27.70 14.62 -39.78
N PRO A 359 28.55 13.63 -40.18
CA PRO A 359 28.42 12.95 -41.46
C PRO A 359 27.06 12.29 -41.67
N GLU A 360 26.50 12.47 -42.88
CA GLU A 360 25.23 11.82 -43.23
C GLU A 360 25.37 10.31 -43.29
N GLY A 361 24.35 9.60 -42.74
CA GLY A 361 24.31 8.14 -42.72
C GLY A 361 25.25 7.48 -41.70
N GLN A 362 26.09 8.26 -41.01
CA GLN A 362 26.93 7.71 -39.95
C GLN A 362 26.15 7.46 -38.68
N THR A 363 26.38 6.29 -38.05
CA THR A 363 25.88 5.96 -36.74
C THR A 363 27.04 5.44 -35.88
N GLU A 364 27.12 5.91 -34.65
CA GLU A 364 28.09 5.44 -33.66
C GLU A 364 27.35 4.79 -32.47
N LEU A 365 28.09 3.97 -31.73
CA LEU A 365 27.63 3.42 -30.44
C LEU A 365 28.47 4.01 -29.31
N PHE A 366 27.79 4.43 -28.27
CA PHE A 366 28.39 4.87 -27.01
C PHE A 366 28.01 3.90 -25.90
N ASP A 367 29.00 3.49 -25.09
CA ASP A 367 28.78 2.70 -23.90
C ASP A 367 28.35 3.63 -22.75
N VAL A 368 27.09 3.52 -22.35
CA VAL A 368 26.50 4.34 -21.29
C VAL A 368 26.28 3.49 -20.06
N GLU A 369 26.72 3.99 -18.90
CA GLU A 369 26.54 3.32 -17.61
C GLU A 369 25.06 3.09 -17.29
N ASN A 370 24.75 1.85 -16.86
CA ASN A 370 23.39 1.51 -16.46
C ASN A 370 22.98 2.13 -15.12
N ASN A 371 23.87 2.14 -14.13
CA ASN A 371 23.67 2.84 -12.87
C ASN A 371 25.04 3.12 -12.21
N PRO A 372 25.47 4.39 -12.10
CA PRO A 372 26.78 4.73 -11.53
C PRO A 372 26.87 4.57 -10.01
N VAL A 373 25.73 4.32 -9.33
CA VAL A 373 25.69 4.11 -7.87
C VAL A 373 25.78 2.62 -7.52
N ALA A 374 25.24 1.77 -8.39
CA ALA A 374 25.21 0.33 -8.16
C ALA A 374 26.55 -0.31 -8.58
N GLU A 375 27.13 -1.11 -7.69
CA GLU A 375 28.31 -1.90 -8.02
C GLU A 375 27.98 -2.91 -9.15
N ASN A 376 28.86 -2.97 -10.17
CA ASN A 376 28.74 -3.91 -11.30
C ASN A 376 27.46 -3.76 -12.17
N ALA A 377 26.86 -2.60 -12.22
CA ALA A 377 25.69 -2.36 -13.06
C ALA A 377 25.98 -2.47 -14.57
N GLY A 378 27.26 -2.40 -14.97
CA GLY A 378 27.68 -2.49 -16.34
C GLY A 378 27.30 -1.30 -17.20
N THR A 379 27.52 -1.44 -18.51
CA THR A 379 27.17 -0.46 -19.53
C THR A 379 26.23 -1.08 -20.56
N ARG A 380 25.62 -0.23 -21.40
CA ARG A 380 24.87 -0.63 -22.58
C ARG A 380 25.24 0.25 -23.77
N PRO A 381 25.20 -0.29 -25.01
CA PRO A 381 25.39 0.50 -26.21
C PRO A 381 24.17 1.38 -26.49
N VAL A 382 24.39 2.66 -26.74
CA VAL A 382 23.37 3.63 -27.14
C VAL A 382 23.80 4.22 -28.49
N SER A 383 22.93 4.16 -29.49
CA SER A 383 23.21 4.71 -30.84
C SER A 383 23.16 6.22 -30.82
N PHE A 384 24.00 6.82 -31.69
CA PHE A 384 24.09 8.25 -31.94
C PHE A 384 24.20 8.50 -33.43
N SER A 385 23.42 9.43 -33.95
CA SER A 385 23.43 9.82 -35.34
C SER A 385 23.30 11.34 -35.49
N ARG A 386 23.24 11.80 -36.71
CA ARG A 386 23.12 13.23 -37.06
C ARG A 386 21.88 13.89 -36.42
N THR A 387 20.78 13.13 -36.25
CA THR A 387 19.51 13.66 -35.78
C THR A 387 19.13 13.02 -34.46
N LEU A 388 18.85 13.86 -33.48
CA LEU A 388 18.50 13.46 -32.11
C LEU A 388 17.15 14.07 -31.69
N TRP A 389 16.54 13.48 -30.70
CA TRP A 389 15.45 14.09 -29.91
C TRP A 389 16.01 14.63 -28.59
N VAL A 390 15.61 15.85 -28.23
CA VAL A 390 15.92 16.47 -26.93
C VAL A 390 14.66 17.08 -26.36
N GLU A 391 14.67 17.41 -25.05
CA GLU A 391 13.53 18.06 -24.41
C GLU A 391 13.33 19.48 -24.97
N GLN A 392 12.07 19.84 -25.19
CA GLN A 392 11.71 21.19 -25.59
C GLN A 392 12.24 22.25 -24.62
N ASP A 393 12.19 21.95 -23.32
CA ASP A 393 12.67 22.84 -22.25
C ASP A 393 14.20 22.96 -22.20
N ASP A 394 14.94 22.14 -22.91
CA ASP A 394 16.39 22.24 -23.03
C ASP A 394 16.85 23.28 -24.07
N PHE A 395 15.92 23.93 -24.74
CA PHE A 395 16.20 25.02 -25.67
C PHE A 395 15.45 26.31 -25.35
N MET A 396 16.10 27.45 -25.48
CA MET A 396 15.51 28.76 -25.34
C MET A 396 16.23 29.74 -26.28
N GLU A 397 15.50 30.38 -27.19
CA GLU A 397 16.11 31.30 -28.15
C GLU A 397 16.67 32.54 -27.46
N GLU A 398 15.90 33.10 -26.53
CA GLU A 398 16.31 34.20 -25.64
C GLU A 398 16.46 33.70 -24.21
N PRO A 399 17.67 33.36 -23.76
CA PRO A 399 17.84 32.68 -22.47
C PRO A 399 17.65 33.63 -21.30
N VAL A 400 16.95 33.12 -20.26
CA VAL A 400 16.88 33.81 -18.97
C VAL A 400 18.21 33.71 -18.20
N LYS A 401 18.41 34.61 -17.24
CA LYS A 401 19.62 34.61 -16.40
C LYS A 401 19.88 33.25 -15.75
N LYS A 402 21.09 32.73 -15.88
CA LYS A 402 21.53 31.42 -15.36
C LYS A 402 20.97 30.19 -16.12
N TYR A 403 20.43 30.36 -17.31
CA TYR A 403 20.04 29.25 -18.16
C TYR A 403 21.30 28.58 -18.75
N ASN A 404 21.59 27.35 -18.32
CA ASN A 404 22.79 26.60 -18.72
C ASN A 404 22.43 25.45 -19.68
N ARG A 405 21.57 25.71 -20.67
CA ARG A 405 21.14 24.73 -21.68
C ARG A 405 21.33 25.33 -23.10
N LEU A 406 20.70 24.78 -24.10
CA LEU A 406 20.86 25.24 -25.50
C LEU A 406 20.20 26.61 -25.74
N TYR A 407 20.98 27.51 -26.32
CA TYR A 407 20.55 28.74 -26.98
C TYR A 407 21.57 29.13 -28.03
N PRO A 408 21.25 29.97 -29.04
CA PRO A 408 22.18 30.32 -30.09
C PRO A 408 23.52 30.83 -29.54
N GLY A 409 24.61 30.17 -29.97
CA GLY A 409 25.99 30.46 -29.53
C GLY A 409 26.47 29.72 -28.29
N ASN A 410 25.61 29.03 -27.52
CA ASN A 410 26.01 28.30 -26.34
C ASN A 410 26.38 26.83 -26.61
N GLU A 411 27.27 26.30 -25.76
CA GLU A 411 27.68 24.91 -25.77
C GLU A 411 27.06 24.14 -24.63
N VAL A 412 26.64 22.89 -24.91
CA VAL A 412 26.22 21.93 -23.92
C VAL A 412 26.85 20.57 -24.20
N ARG A 413 26.93 19.76 -23.15
CA ARG A 413 27.33 18.35 -23.23
C ARG A 413 26.09 17.49 -23.51
N LEU A 414 26.09 16.76 -24.60
CA LEU A 414 25.19 15.62 -24.78
C LEU A 414 25.68 14.47 -23.91
N LYS A 415 24.87 14.01 -22.99
CA LYS A 415 25.25 13.00 -21.98
C LYS A 415 25.95 11.80 -22.61
N GLY A 416 27.21 11.60 -22.25
CA GLY A 416 28.01 10.46 -22.69
C GLY A 416 28.46 10.49 -24.15
N ALA A 417 28.14 11.54 -24.95
CA ALA A 417 28.45 11.65 -26.36
C ALA A 417 29.43 12.80 -26.63
N TYR A 418 28.96 13.91 -27.17
CA TYR A 418 29.79 15.04 -27.60
C TYR A 418 29.36 16.35 -26.95
N ILE A 419 30.22 17.37 -27.06
CA ILE A 419 29.84 18.75 -26.85
C ILE A 419 29.31 19.30 -28.17
N VAL A 420 28.18 19.99 -28.07
CA VAL A 420 27.56 20.65 -29.24
C VAL A 420 27.35 22.13 -28.95
N ARG A 421 27.52 22.96 -29.99
CA ARG A 421 27.22 24.38 -29.97
C ARG A 421 25.94 24.63 -30.78
N CYS A 422 24.97 25.32 -30.20
CA CYS A 422 23.77 25.72 -30.91
C CYS A 422 24.06 26.84 -31.89
N THR A 423 23.67 26.64 -33.14
CA THR A 423 23.83 27.65 -34.23
C THR A 423 22.53 28.37 -34.54
N GLY A 424 21.38 27.82 -34.15
CA GLY A 424 20.08 28.42 -34.37
C GLY A 424 18.93 27.44 -34.26
N CYS A 425 17.77 27.81 -34.76
CA CYS A 425 16.59 26.95 -34.78
C CYS A 425 15.71 27.20 -36.02
N VAL A 426 14.87 26.23 -36.33
CA VAL A 426 13.80 26.32 -37.34
C VAL A 426 12.47 26.41 -36.62
N LYS A 427 11.57 27.27 -37.09
CA LYS A 427 10.23 27.46 -36.53
C LYS A 427 9.15 27.16 -37.57
N ASP A 428 8.01 26.74 -37.09
CA ASP A 428 6.79 26.63 -37.90
C ASP A 428 6.12 28.01 -38.14
N ALA A 429 4.98 27.97 -38.83
CA ALA A 429 4.21 29.17 -39.12
C ALA A 429 3.66 29.90 -37.87
N ASP A 430 3.51 29.16 -36.77
CA ASP A 430 3.02 29.67 -35.47
C ASP A 430 4.18 30.18 -34.58
N GLY A 431 5.43 30.12 -35.09
CA GLY A 431 6.61 30.56 -34.34
C GLY A 431 7.13 29.54 -33.32
N ARG A 432 6.62 28.31 -33.32
CA ARG A 432 7.10 27.23 -32.43
C ARG A 432 8.37 26.61 -32.99
N VAL A 433 9.33 26.33 -32.12
CA VAL A 433 10.57 25.66 -32.52
C VAL A 433 10.28 24.21 -32.87
N THR A 434 10.60 23.82 -34.09
CA THR A 434 10.44 22.46 -34.63
C THR A 434 11.76 21.71 -34.74
N GLU A 435 12.87 22.46 -34.88
CA GLU A 435 14.21 21.88 -35.02
C GLU A 435 15.25 22.83 -34.42
N ILE A 436 16.21 22.28 -33.68
CA ILE A 436 17.38 22.96 -33.17
C ILE A 436 18.57 22.58 -34.03
N LEU A 437 19.36 23.55 -34.47
CA LEU A 437 20.55 23.34 -35.28
C LEU A 437 21.80 23.48 -34.41
N CYS A 438 22.68 22.48 -34.47
CA CYS A 438 23.91 22.44 -33.68
C CYS A 438 25.09 22.00 -34.56
N GLU A 439 26.29 22.34 -34.12
CA GLU A 439 27.56 21.77 -34.59
C GLU A 439 28.22 21.03 -33.42
N TYR A 440 28.78 19.84 -33.70
CA TYR A 440 29.50 19.06 -32.67
C TYR A 440 31.00 19.28 -32.80
N ASP A 441 31.70 19.13 -31.68
CA ASP A 441 33.15 19.10 -31.61
C ASP A 441 33.64 17.65 -31.59
N PRO A 442 34.25 17.16 -32.70
CA PRO A 442 34.66 15.76 -32.81
C PRO A 442 35.68 15.30 -31.77
N GLU A 443 36.50 16.23 -31.24
CA GLU A 443 37.54 15.94 -30.24
C GLU A 443 36.95 15.70 -28.85
N THR A 444 35.67 15.96 -28.64
CA THR A 444 34.99 15.84 -27.33
C THR A 444 34.24 14.54 -27.15
N ARG A 445 34.61 13.47 -27.87
CA ARG A 445 33.98 12.16 -27.76
C ARG A 445 33.99 11.66 -26.29
N GLY A 446 32.85 11.26 -25.78
CA GLY A 446 32.63 10.93 -24.35
C GLY A 446 32.33 12.14 -23.46
N GLY A 447 32.26 13.36 -24.06
CA GLY A 447 31.84 14.58 -23.37
C GLY A 447 32.92 15.34 -22.62
N ASN A 448 34.19 14.98 -22.80
CA ASN A 448 35.33 15.71 -22.21
C ASN A 448 35.83 16.80 -23.19
N THR A 449 36.44 17.87 -22.64
CA THR A 449 37.06 18.97 -23.40
C THR A 449 38.57 18.80 -23.36
N PRO A 450 39.25 18.39 -24.46
CA PRO A 450 40.70 18.22 -24.46
C PRO A 450 41.47 19.53 -24.20
N ASP A 451 40.89 20.66 -24.60
CA ASP A 451 41.43 22.00 -24.38
C ASP A 451 41.17 22.57 -22.97
N GLY A 452 40.49 21.81 -22.08
CA GLY A 452 40.18 22.22 -20.71
C GLY A 452 39.13 23.32 -20.56
N ARG A 453 38.43 23.73 -21.67
CA ARG A 453 37.35 24.71 -21.57
C ARG A 453 36.20 24.19 -20.73
N LYS A 454 35.53 25.05 -19.98
CA LYS A 454 34.47 24.70 -19.06
C LYS A 454 33.10 24.80 -19.77
N VAL A 455 32.49 23.65 -20.07
CA VAL A 455 31.13 23.57 -20.60
C VAL A 455 30.16 23.37 -19.46
N ARG A 456 29.22 24.30 -19.31
CA ARG A 456 28.16 24.25 -18.32
C ARG A 456 26.89 23.63 -18.94
N GLY A 457 26.28 22.73 -18.23
CA GLY A 457 25.05 22.06 -18.67
C GLY A 457 25.32 20.75 -19.42
N THR A 458 24.56 19.76 -19.04
CA THR A 458 24.48 18.45 -19.68
C THR A 458 23.02 18.15 -19.92
N ILE A 459 22.68 17.79 -21.16
CA ILE A 459 21.33 17.38 -21.54
C ILE A 459 21.33 15.92 -21.96
N HIS A 460 20.20 15.26 -21.78
CA HIS A 460 19.97 13.91 -22.32
C HIS A 460 19.35 14.01 -23.70
N TRP A 461 19.42 12.93 -24.43
CA TRP A 461 19.04 12.86 -25.85
C TRP A 461 18.65 11.43 -26.22
N VAL A 462 17.95 11.26 -27.31
CA VAL A 462 17.63 9.96 -27.90
C VAL A 462 17.87 10.04 -29.41
N ASP A 463 18.51 9.00 -29.98
CA ASP A 463 18.78 8.92 -31.43
C ASP A 463 17.47 8.84 -32.21
N ALA A 464 17.21 9.79 -33.09
CA ALA A 464 15.98 9.83 -33.85
C ALA A 464 15.81 8.65 -34.83
N ASN A 465 16.93 8.06 -35.27
CA ASN A 465 16.92 6.92 -36.18
C ASN A 465 16.81 5.57 -35.51
N ASN A 466 17.01 5.51 -34.18
CA ASN A 466 17.00 4.27 -33.41
C ASN A 466 16.40 4.47 -32.00
N CYS A 467 15.11 4.77 -31.98
CA CYS A 467 14.35 4.96 -30.73
C CYS A 467 12.99 4.27 -30.81
N ALA A 468 12.36 4.14 -29.67
CA ALA A 468 10.98 3.71 -29.57
C ALA A 468 10.05 4.87 -29.20
N ASN A 469 8.78 4.75 -29.58
CA ASN A 469 7.72 5.66 -29.13
C ASN A 469 7.11 5.13 -27.82
N ALA A 470 6.73 6.05 -26.94
CA ALA A 470 6.06 5.70 -25.71
C ALA A 470 4.97 6.71 -25.35
N GLU A 471 3.97 6.23 -24.60
CA GLU A 471 3.10 7.04 -23.78
C GLU A 471 3.72 7.13 -22.37
N VAL A 472 3.69 8.31 -21.77
CA VAL A 472 4.20 8.52 -20.41
C VAL A 472 3.13 9.21 -19.57
N ARG A 473 2.82 8.61 -18.45
CA ARG A 473 1.83 9.10 -17.48
C ARG A 473 2.54 9.70 -16.27
N LEU A 474 2.38 10.99 -16.12
CA LEU A 474 2.95 11.75 -15.01
C LEU A 474 1.92 11.81 -13.88
N TYR A 475 2.02 10.88 -12.95
CA TYR A 475 1.16 10.86 -11.78
C TYR A 475 1.67 11.81 -10.69
N ASP A 476 0.76 12.49 -10.04
CA ASP A 476 0.95 13.30 -8.85
C ASP A 476 0.03 12.80 -7.73
N MET A 477 -0.03 13.50 -6.59
CA MET A 477 -0.95 13.17 -5.50
C MET A 477 -2.40 13.33 -5.93
N LEU A 478 -3.24 12.38 -5.52
CA LEU A 478 -4.67 12.40 -5.82
C LEU A 478 -5.39 13.57 -5.13
N PHE A 479 -4.92 13.98 -3.95
CA PHE A 479 -5.50 15.07 -3.17
C PHE A 479 -4.52 16.24 -3.05
N SER A 480 -5.04 17.46 -3.14
CA SER A 480 -4.28 18.70 -2.91
C SER A 480 -4.34 19.18 -1.45
N ASP A 481 -5.26 18.63 -0.65
CA ASP A 481 -5.46 18.95 0.76
C ASP A 481 -4.70 17.95 1.64
N PRO A 482 -3.93 18.39 2.65
CA PRO A 482 -3.23 17.48 3.56
C PRO A 482 -4.17 16.61 4.41
N GLU A 483 -5.38 17.09 4.68
CA GLU A 483 -6.38 16.40 5.50
C GLU A 483 -7.72 16.27 4.74
N PRO A 484 -7.76 15.50 3.63
CA PRO A 484 -8.98 15.40 2.81
C PRO A 484 -10.12 14.71 3.55
N ASP A 485 -9.80 13.96 4.61
CA ASP A 485 -10.72 13.17 5.43
C ASP A 485 -11.21 13.89 6.69
N ALA A 486 -10.82 15.17 6.88
CA ALA A 486 -11.18 15.95 8.06
C ALA A 486 -12.70 16.11 8.22
N PRO A 487 -13.22 16.15 9.47
CA PRO A 487 -14.65 16.34 9.72
C PRO A 487 -15.20 17.60 9.04
N GLY A 488 -16.36 17.45 8.40
CA GLY A 488 -17.04 18.55 7.72
C GLY A 488 -16.61 18.83 6.29
N LYS A 489 -15.61 18.09 5.76
CA LYS A 489 -15.21 18.16 4.35
C LYS A 489 -15.82 17.03 3.53
N ASP A 490 -16.23 17.32 2.28
CA ASP A 490 -16.35 16.26 1.28
C ASP A 490 -14.98 16.08 0.63
N PHE A 491 -14.39 14.90 0.81
CA PHE A 491 -13.06 14.58 0.28
C PHE A 491 -12.98 14.68 -1.26
N ILE A 492 -14.11 14.60 -1.96
CA ILE A 492 -14.18 14.79 -3.41
C ILE A 492 -13.76 16.21 -3.81
N ASP A 493 -14.09 17.21 -3.01
CA ASP A 493 -13.73 18.61 -3.26
C ASP A 493 -12.22 18.86 -3.06
N CYS A 494 -11.53 17.95 -2.40
CA CYS A 494 -10.09 17.99 -2.16
C CYS A 494 -9.25 17.30 -3.26
N LEU A 495 -9.89 16.78 -4.32
CA LEU A 495 -9.18 16.12 -5.42
C LEU A 495 -8.28 17.12 -6.18
N ASN A 496 -7.08 16.67 -6.51
CA ASN A 496 -6.14 17.41 -7.35
C ASN A 496 -6.52 17.22 -8.84
N PRO A 497 -6.99 18.27 -9.53
CA PRO A 497 -7.38 18.18 -10.93
C PRO A 497 -6.20 17.88 -11.86
N ASN A 498 -4.96 18.12 -11.41
CA ASN A 498 -3.73 17.91 -12.15
C ASN A 498 -2.98 16.63 -11.70
N SER A 499 -3.68 15.70 -11.05
CA SER A 499 -3.09 14.46 -10.52
C SER A 499 -2.59 13.49 -11.58
N LEU A 500 -2.91 13.71 -12.86
CA LEU A 500 -2.46 12.92 -14.00
C LEU A 500 -2.31 13.79 -15.23
N GLU A 501 -1.11 13.78 -15.83
CA GLU A 501 -0.84 14.29 -17.17
C GLU A 501 -0.38 13.12 -18.04
N THR A 502 -1.03 12.92 -19.19
CA THR A 502 -0.67 11.88 -20.16
C THR A 502 0.04 12.52 -21.36
N LEU A 503 1.27 12.09 -21.60
CA LEU A 503 2.09 12.53 -22.71
C LEU A 503 2.19 11.43 -23.76
N THR A 504 1.86 11.76 -25.00
CA THR A 504 1.95 10.85 -26.14
C THR A 504 3.11 11.25 -27.05
N GLY A 505 3.66 10.29 -27.79
CA GLY A 505 4.75 10.56 -28.73
C GLY A 505 6.11 10.81 -28.09
N CYS A 506 6.28 10.49 -26.81
CA CYS A 506 7.56 10.49 -26.12
C CYS A 506 8.56 9.57 -26.85
N LYS A 507 9.85 9.91 -26.78
CA LYS A 507 10.94 9.14 -27.42
C LYS A 507 11.81 8.52 -26.35
N VAL A 508 12.00 7.21 -26.43
CA VAL A 508 12.80 6.45 -25.46
C VAL A 508 13.89 5.63 -26.17
N GLU A 509 14.93 5.30 -25.43
CA GLU A 509 15.97 4.41 -25.98
C GLU A 509 15.35 3.12 -26.51
N LYS A 510 15.88 2.63 -27.64
CA LYS A 510 15.43 1.38 -28.29
C LYS A 510 15.45 0.18 -27.33
N SER A 511 16.40 0.15 -26.41
CA SER A 511 16.55 -0.90 -25.39
C SER A 511 15.34 -1.07 -24.46
N LEU A 512 14.39 -0.12 -24.44
CA LEU A 512 13.20 -0.20 -23.62
C LEU A 512 12.06 -0.98 -24.28
N GLU A 513 12.18 -1.36 -25.55
CA GLU A 513 11.13 -2.15 -26.23
C GLU A 513 10.92 -3.53 -25.60
N ASP A 514 11.96 -4.10 -25.00
CA ASP A 514 11.93 -5.42 -24.37
C ASP A 514 11.70 -5.35 -22.85
N CYS A 515 11.32 -4.18 -22.30
CA CYS A 515 11.10 -4.03 -20.86
C CYS A 515 9.83 -4.77 -20.39
N THR A 516 9.87 -5.17 -19.15
CA THR A 516 8.80 -5.91 -18.48
C THR A 516 8.18 -5.09 -17.34
N ALA A 517 7.02 -5.47 -16.86
CA ALA A 517 6.35 -4.81 -15.74
C ALA A 517 7.16 -4.79 -14.43
N THR A 518 8.18 -5.64 -14.31
CA THR A 518 9.06 -5.69 -13.14
C THR A 518 10.24 -4.71 -13.22
N ASP A 519 10.53 -4.19 -14.40
CA ASP A 519 11.63 -3.26 -14.61
C ASP A 519 11.35 -1.89 -13.99
N ARG A 520 12.41 -1.24 -13.56
CA ARG A 520 12.38 0.13 -13.02
C ARG A 520 13.48 0.95 -13.64
N PHE A 521 13.13 2.16 -14.06
CA PHE A 521 14.04 3.05 -14.76
C PHE A 521 14.11 4.42 -14.11
N GLN A 522 15.29 5.00 -14.07
CA GLN A 522 15.42 6.43 -13.94
C GLN A 522 15.48 7.02 -15.36
N PHE A 523 14.46 7.77 -15.77
CA PHE A 523 14.60 8.65 -16.93
C PHE A 523 15.44 9.83 -16.50
N LEU A 524 16.64 9.90 -17.06
CA LEU A 524 17.67 10.86 -16.64
C LEU A 524 17.13 12.28 -16.57
N ARG A 525 17.30 12.96 -15.44
CA ARG A 525 16.84 14.31 -15.13
C ARG A 525 15.32 14.47 -14.97
N LEU A 526 14.51 13.44 -15.19
CA LEU A 526 13.05 13.53 -15.20
C LEU A 526 12.36 12.87 -14.01
N GLY A 527 12.80 11.70 -13.60
CA GLY A 527 12.16 10.95 -12.52
C GLY A 527 12.43 9.46 -12.60
N TYR A 528 11.68 8.71 -11.80
CA TYR A 528 11.67 7.25 -11.84
C TYR A 528 10.37 6.76 -12.44
N PHE A 529 10.48 5.77 -13.31
CA PHE A 529 9.38 5.27 -14.12
C PHE A 529 9.33 3.75 -14.13
N ALA A 530 8.13 3.23 -14.29
CA ALA A 530 7.86 1.80 -14.41
C ALA A 530 6.98 1.56 -15.64
N PRO A 531 7.19 0.48 -16.41
CA PRO A 531 6.23 0.05 -17.42
C PRO A 531 4.87 -0.23 -16.76
N ASP A 532 3.78 0.24 -17.36
CA ASP A 532 2.44 -0.06 -16.88
C ASP A 532 2.14 -1.56 -17.06
N ASN A 533 1.76 -2.24 -16.00
CA ASN A 533 1.56 -3.70 -16.02
C ASN A 533 0.27 -4.16 -16.73
N LYS A 534 -0.60 -3.23 -17.13
CA LYS A 534 -1.83 -3.52 -17.86
C LYS A 534 -1.81 -3.01 -19.30
N ASP A 535 -1.32 -1.77 -19.47
CA ASP A 535 -1.49 -1.04 -20.73
C ASP A 535 -0.23 -1.07 -21.59
N SER A 536 0.95 -1.38 -21.03
CA SER A 536 2.18 -1.52 -21.81
C SER A 536 2.25 -2.89 -22.48
N ALA A 537 2.53 -2.88 -23.78
CA ALA A 537 2.66 -4.08 -24.60
C ALA A 537 3.74 -3.88 -25.68
N PRO A 538 4.25 -4.96 -26.30
CA PRO A 538 5.14 -4.84 -27.45
C PRO A 538 4.55 -3.94 -28.55
N GLY A 539 5.29 -2.90 -28.93
CA GLY A 539 4.85 -1.90 -29.90
C GLY A 539 3.94 -0.79 -29.35
N HIS A 540 3.54 -0.88 -28.09
CA HIS A 540 2.77 0.15 -27.37
C HIS A 540 3.31 0.31 -25.94
N LEU A 541 4.41 1.02 -25.80
CA LEU A 541 5.04 1.23 -24.50
C LEU A 541 4.28 2.30 -23.70
N VAL A 542 3.95 1.97 -22.48
CA VAL A 542 3.32 2.88 -21.51
C VAL A 542 4.14 2.89 -20.24
N PHE A 543 4.60 4.07 -19.81
CA PHE A 543 5.36 4.24 -18.58
C PHE A 543 4.62 5.12 -17.58
N ASN A 544 4.58 4.66 -16.35
CA ASN A 544 4.05 5.42 -15.21
C ASN A 544 5.20 6.09 -14.45
N ARG A 545 5.09 7.39 -14.16
CA ARG A 545 6.01 8.04 -13.22
C ARG A 545 5.72 7.52 -11.82
N ALA A 546 6.67 6.75 -11.27
CA ALA A 546 6.60 6.24 -9.90
C ALA A 546 6.81 7.40 -8.90
N VAL A 547 7.90 8.17 -9.07
CA VAL A 547 8.22 9.32 -8.24
C VAL A 547 9.15 10.29 -8.97
N ALA A 548 9.07 11.58 -8.66
CA ALA A 548 9.99 12.60 -9.16
C ALA A 548 11.39 12.48 -8.51
N LEU A 549 12.43 13.03 -9.17
CA LEU A 549 13.81 13.01 -8.64
C LEU A 549 13.96 13.82 -7.33
N LYS A 550 13.20 14.88 -7.19
CA LYS A 550 13.17 15.73 -6.00
C LYS A 550 11.74 15.85 -5.56
N ASP A 551 11.57 16.07 -4.28
CA ASP A 551 10.28 16.44 -3.74
C ASP A 551 9.78 17.69 -4.48
N SER A 552 8.72 17.53 -5.25
CA SER A 552 8.08 18.62 -6.00
C SER A 552 7.13 19.43 -5.11
N PHE A 553 6.90 18.96 -3.90
CA PHE A 553 6.04 19.61 -2.94
C PHE A 553 6.72 20.86 -2.39
N LYS A 554 6.30 22.03 -2.85
CA LYS A 554 6.64 23.29 -2.18
C LYS A 554 5.84 23.31 -0.88
N LYS A 555 6.54 23.24 0.25
CA LYS A 555 5.98 23.67 1.53
C LYS A 555 5.77 25.18 1.38
N ASP A 556 4.52 25.61 1.23
CA ASP A 556 4.15 27.01 1.37
C ASP A 556 4.35 27.47 2.82
#